data_97b51b9f4ee6dc0a9adde02cd511a4e5
#
_entry.id   97b51b9f4ee6dc0a9adde02cd511a4e5
#
_cell.length_a   1.000
_cell.length_b   1.000
_cell.length_c   1.000
_cell.angle_alpha   90.00
_cell.angle_beta   90.00
_cell.angle_gamma   90.00
#
_symmetry.space_group_name_H-M   'P 1'
#
loop_
_entity.id
_entity.type
_entity.pdbx_description
1 polymer ?
#
loop_
_entity_poly.entity_id
_entity_poly.type
_entity_poly.pdbx_seq_one_letter_code
_entity_poly.pdbx_strand_id
1 'polypeptide(L)'
;MKKMIVVLLSAFALLSGGDACFAQVSAARHGGVHSGRDRRPEGYSKDSWTVYYRGLKVEGASASSFVDLGDGYGKDNWKVFYEGREVKDASASTFEYVGRGCAKDAWNSFFQGRKQSGITGSPLETLGDGYARDNWAVYYRGRKIEGAAASSFQNLGGGYGKDPWKVVYRG
;
A
#
# COMPACT_ATOMS: atom_id res chain seq x y z
N MET A 1 -45.02 -19.43 -15.90
CA MET A 1 -43.56 -19.54 -15.80
C MET A 1 -42.96 -18.15 -15.97
N LYS A 2 -42.70 -17.45 -14.86
CA LYS A 2 -42.12 -16.10 -14.89
C LYS A 2 -40.59 -16.25 -14.68
N LYS A 3 -39.82 -15.86 -15.69
CA LYS A 3 -38.37 -15.80 -15.62
C LYS A 3 -37.95 -14.59 -14.77
N MET A 4 -37.36 -14.84 -13.64
CA MET A 4 -36.76 -13.82 -12.78
C MET A 4 -35.38 -13.47 -13.35
N ILE A 5 -35.26 -12.25 -13.86
CA ILE A 5 -34.00 -11.68 -14.31
C ILE A 5 -33.32 -11.12 -13.06
N VAL A 6 -32.24 -11.77 -12.63
CA VAL A 6 -31.35 -11.25 -11.58
C VAL A 6 -30.41 -10.24 -12.24
N VAL A 7 -30.66 -8.97 -12.00
CA VAL A 7 -29.74 -7.88 -12.37
C VAL A 7 -28.68 -7.81 -11.30
N LEU A 8 -27.48 -8.30 -11.61
CA LEU A 8 -26.27 -8.06 -10.82
C LEU A 8 -25.86 -6.59 -11.02
N LEU A 9 -26.26 -5.73 -10.10
CA LEU A 9 -25.67 -4.41 -9.96
C LEU A 9 -24.25 -4.60 -9.41
N SER A 10 -23.25 -4.52 -10.28
CA SER A 10 -21.87 -4.32 -9.90
C SER A 10 -21.71 -2.89 -9.36
N ALA A 11 -21.78 -2.74 -8.05
CA ALA A 11 -21.41 -1.50 -7.38
C ALA A 11 -19.89 -1.32 -7.54
N PHE A 12 -19.51 -0.50 -8.51
CA PHE A 12 -18.16 0.03 -8.63
C PHE A 12 -17.99 1.08 -7.51
N ALA A 13 -17.61 0.62 -6.33
CA ALA A 13 -17.19 1.51 -5.25
C ALA A 13 -15.86 2.14 -5.68
N LEU A 14 -15.89 3.42 -5.97
CA LEU A 14 -14.72 4.29 -6.03
C LEU A 14 -14.13 4.37 -4.61
N LEU A 15 -13.31 3.39 -4.26
CA LEU A 15 -12.48 3.43 -3.05
C LEU A 15 -11.38 4.46 -3.29
N SER A 16 -11.43 5.55 -2.54
CA SER A 16 -10.30 6.48 -2.42
C SER A 16 -9.09 5.67 -1.94
N GLY A 17 -7.96 5.81 -2.65
CA GLY A 17 -6.79 4.92 -2.63
C GLY A 17 -6.09 4.64 -1.28
N GLY A 18 -6.63 5.10 -0.15
CA GLY A 18 -6.08 4.84 1.18
C GLY A 18 -6.55 3.53 1.82
N ASP A 19 -7.75 3.07 1.48
CA ASP A 19 -8.38 1.90 2.14
C ASP A 19 -7.93 0.55 1.55
N ALA A 20 -7.33 0.56 0.35
CA ALA A 20 -7.02 -0.65 -0.40
C ALA A 20 -5.83 -1.45 0.16
N CYS A 21 -4.87 -0.80 0.81
CA CYS A 21 -3.63 -1.44 1.23
C CYS A 21 -3.74 -2.33 2.47
N PHE A 22 -4.59 -1.99 3.40
CA PHE A 22 -4.59 -2.64 4.72
C PHE A 22 -5.75 -3.62 4.94
N ALA A 23 -6.83 -3.53 4.15
CA ALA A 23 -8.01 -4.38 4.33
C ALA A 23 -7.88 -5.80 3.75
N GLN A 24 -6.83 -6.12 2.97
CA GLN A 24 -6.77 -7.35 2.18
C GLN A 24 -5.50 -8.19 2.32
N VAL A 25 -4.74 -8.05 3.39
CA VAL A 25 -3.48 -8.83 3.60
C VAL A 25 -3.73 -10.33 3.85
N SER A 26 -4.96 -10.76 4.06
CA SER A 26 -5.26 -12.15 4.50
C SER A 26 -5.37 -13.22 3.43
N ALA A 27 -5.32 -12.92 2.14
CA ALA A 27 -5.50 -13.96 1.13
C ALA A 27 -4.80 -13.63 -0.20
N ALA A 28 -3.55 -14.05 -0.38
CA ALA A 28 -3.05 -14.30 -1.73
C ALA A 28 -1.93 -15.35 -1.73
N ARG A 29 -2.29 -16.54 -2.19
CA ARG A 29 -1.35 -17.55 -2.66
C ARG A 29 -1.02 -17.31 -4.13
N HIS A 30 0.24 -17.57 -4.42
CA HIS A 30 0.95 -17.68 -5.68
C HIS A 30 0.22 -18.27 -6.89
N GLY A 31 0.69 -17.85 -8.07
CA GLY A 31 0.80 -18.70 -9.23
C GLY A 31 0.41 -18.02 -10.54
N GLY A 32 1.37 -17.90 -11.44
CA GLY A 32 1.13 -17.58 -12.84
C GLY A 32 2.39 -17.70 -13.69
N VAL A 33 2.65 -18.89 -14.21
CA VAL A 33 3.64 -19.15 -15.27
C VAL A 33 3.07 -18.63 -16.58
N HIS A 34 3.76 -17.75 -17.28
CA HIS A 34 3.37 -17.30 -18.61
C HIS A 34 4.43 -17.63 -19.65
N SER A 35 4.01 -18.38 -20.64
CA SER A 35 4.76 -18.79 -21.82
C SER A 35 4.97 -17.64 -22.80
N GLY A 36 6.13 -17.66 -23.45
CA GLY A 36 6.67 -16.60 -24.28
C GLY A 36 5.85 -16.19 -25.51
N ARG A 37 5.91 -14.90 -25.75
CA ARG A 37 5.94 -14.23 -27.05
C ARG A 37 6.68 -12.93 -26.85
N ASP A 38 7.46 -12.53 -27.85
CA ASP A 38 8.28 -11.33 -27.95
C ASP A 38 7.64 -10.09 -27.30
N ARG A 39 7.78 -9.93 -26.00
CA ARG A 39 7.26 -8.83 -25.20
C ARG A 39 8.44 -8.07 -24.64
N ARG A 40 8.41 -6.76 -24.81
CA ARG A 40 9.27 -5.87 -24.03
C ARG A 40 9.18 -6.34 -22.57
N PRO A 41 10.30 -6.42 -21.84
CA PRO A 41 10.28 -6.90 -20.46
C PRO A 41 9.23 -6.12 -19.67
N GLU A 42 8.22 -6.83 -19.15
CA GLU A 42 7.22 -6.25 -18.26
C GLU A 42 7.90 -6.09 -16.89
N GLY A 43 8.33 -4.87 -16.54
CA GLY A 43 8.98 -4.61 -15.26
C GLY A 43 10.40 -4.09 -15.40
N TYR A 44 11.18 -4.32 -14.32
CA TYR A 44 12.58 -3.91 -14.29
C TYR A 44 13.48 -4.94 -14.96
N SER A 45 14.52 -4.41 -15.61
CA SER A 45 15.66 -5.17 -16.11
C SER A 45 16.93 -4.35 -15.89
N LYS A 46 18.09 -4.99 -15.85
CA LYS A 46 19.36 -4.28 -15.70
C LYS A 46 20.47 -4.97 -16.48
N ASP A 47 21.41 -4.20 -16.93
CA ASP A 47 22.75 -4.65 -17.35
C ASP A 47 23.79 -4.36 -16.24
N SER A 48 25.06 -4.43 -16.56
CA SER A 48 26.15 -4.18 -15.58
C SER A 48 26.17 -2.75 -15.03
N TRP A 49 25.56 -1.79 -15.73
CA TRP A 49 25.71 -0.35 -15.46
C TRP A 49 24.39 0.39 -15.31
N THR A 50 23.32 -0.12 -15.90
CA THR A 50 22.06 0.62 -16.05
C THR A 50 20.86 -0.24 -15.67
N VAL A 51 19.90 0.39 -15.00
CA VAL A 51 18.58 -0.18 -14.71
C VAL A 51 17.58 0.36 -15.73
N TYR A 52 16.70 -0.50 -16.19
CA TYR A 52 15.63 -0.16 -17.13
C TYR A 52 14.27 -0.57 -16.53
N TYR A 53 13.25 0.21 -16.83
CA TYR A 53 11.86 -0.16 -16.61
C TYR A 53 11.11 -0.14 -17.95
N ARG A 54 10.57 -1.29 -18.37
CA ARG A 54 9.94 -1.46 -19.70
C ARG A 54 10.82 -0.96 -20.86
N GLY A 55 12.14 -1.18 -20.74
CA GLY A 55 13.12 -0.78 -21.76
C GLY A 55 13.55 0.70 -21.72
N LEU A 56 13.00 1.50 -20.80
CA LEU A 56 13.42 2.89 -20.58
C LEU A 56 14.40 2.96 -19.41
N LYS A 57 15.50 3.71 -19.60
CA LYS A 57 16.51 3.90 -18.54
C LYS A 57 15.88 4.53 -17.30
N VAL A 58 16.20 3.98 -16.15
CA VAL A 58 15.82 4.51 -14.83
C VAL A 58 16.91 5.43 -14.33
N GLU A 59 16.63 6.72 -14.33
CA GLU A 59 17.62 7.72 -13.96
C GLU A 59 17.94 7.67 -12.46
N GLY A 60 19.24 7.68 -12.14
CA GLY A 60 19.74 7.69 -10.77
C GLY A 60 19.65 6.36 -10.02
N ALA A 61 19.28 5.27 -10.69
CA ALA A 61 19.30 3.94 -10.11
C ALA A 61 20.70 3.30 -10.24
N SER A 62 21.16 2.68 -9.17
CA SER A 62 22.41 1.94 -9.13
C SER A 62 22.22 0.48 -9.51
N ALA A 63 22.66 0.09 -10.72
CA ALA A 63 22.49 -1.28 -11.23
C ALA A 63 23.14 -2.35 -10.34
N SER A 64 24.26 -2.02 -9.68
CA SER A 64 25.00 -2.96 -8.85
C SER A 64 24.21 -3.44 -7.60
N SER A 65 23.36 -2.58 -7.06
CA SER A 65 22.58 -2.87 -5.85
C SER A 65 21.07 -2.92 -6.09
N PHE A 66 20.64 -2.79 -7.35
CA PHE A 66 19.22 -2.75 -7.67
C PHE A 66 18.53 -4.11 -7.50
N VAL A 67 17.38 -4.08 -6.82
CA VAL A 67 16.50 -5.21 -6.60
C VAL A 67 15.09 -4.84 -7.08
N ASP A 68 14.51 -5.69 -7.91
CA ASP A 68 13.09 -5.63 -8.28
C ASP A 68 12.26 -6.24 -7.12
N LEU A 69 11.31 -5.48 -6.61
CA LEU A 69 10.44 -5.89 -5.50
C LEU A 69 9.07 -6.40 -5.98
N GLY A 70 8.80 -6.29 -7.28
CA GLY A 70 7.51 -6.64 -7.88
C GLY A 70 6.52 -5.47 -7.95
N ASP A 71 5.42 -5.67 -8.73
CA ASP A 71 4.33 -4.70 -8.95
C ASP A 71 4.81 -3.28 -9.28
N GLY A 72 5.91 -3.15 -10.03
CA GLY A 72 6.50 -1.89 -10.43
C GLY A 72 7.40 -1.24 -9.38
N TYR A 73 7.54 -1.80 -8.18
CA TYR A 73 8.50 -1.34 -7.19
C TYR A 73 9.87 -1.95 -7.40
N GLY A 74 10.90 -1.14 -7.21
CA GLY A 74 12.29 -1.54 -7.15
C GLY A 74 13.06 -0.61 -6.24
N LYS A 75 14.19 -1.06 -5.73
CA LYS A 75 15.08 -0.23 -4.93
C LYS A 75 16.54 -0.57 -5.16
N ASP A 76 17.39 0.40 -4.91
CA ASP A 76 18.81 0.17 -4.68
C ASP A 76 19.18 0.50 -3.22
N ASN A 77 20.46 0.60 -2.90
CA ASN A 77 20.90 0.92 -1.53
C ASN A 77 20.47 2.31 -1.06
N TRP A 78 20.11 3.21 -1.98
CA TRP A 78 19.92 4.63 -1.69
C TRP A 78 18.50 5.12 -1.97
N LYS A 79 17.85 4.54 -2.97
CA LYS A 79 16.61 5.03 -3.53
C LYS A 79 15.59 3.93 -3.74
N VAL A 80 14.33 4.32 -3.69
CA VAL A 80 13.18 3.49 -4.08
C VAL A 80 12.60 4.03 -5.36
N PHE A 81 12.14 3.14 -6.22
CA PHE A 81 11.54 3.47 -7.51
C PHE A 81 10.18 2.78 -7.66
N TYR A 82 9.28 3.44 -8.35
CA TYR A 82 8.01 2.88 -8.79
C TYR A 82 7.82 3.19 -10.28
N GLU A 83 7.63 2.15 -11.09
CA GLU A 83 7.51 2.24 -12.55
C GLU A 83 8.60 3.11 -13.19
N GLY A 84 9.86 2.93 -12.75
CA GLY A 84 11.03 3.63 -13.25
C GLY A 84 11.20 5.06 -12.73
N ARG A 85 10.35 5.55 -11.84
CA ARG A 85 10.45 6.89 -11.24
C ARG A 85 10.81 6.80 -9.76
N GLU A 86 11.67 7.72 -9.29
CA GLU A 86 12.04 7.80 -7.88
C GLU A 86 10.82 8.09 -7.00
N VAL A 87 10.64 7.27 -5.96
CA VAL A 87 9.62 7.48 -4.92
C VAL A 87 10.18 8.44 -3.89
N LYS A 88 9.65 9.66 -3.86
CA LYS A 88 10.08 10.70 -2.92
C LYS A 88 9.74 10.31 -1.47
N ASP A 89 10.57 10.75 -0.54
CA ASP A 89 10.43 10.52 0.91
C ASP A 89 10.45 9.05 1.34
N ALA A 90 10.82 8.12 0.46
CA ALA A 90 10.96 6.72 0.78
C ALA A 90 12.39 6.41 1.27
N SER A 91 12.48 5.71 2.41
CA SER A 91 13.75 5.24 2.97
C SER A 91 14.10 3.86 2.41
N ALA A 92 15.05 3.78 1.47
CA ALA A 92 15.44 2.53 0.82
C ALA A 92 15.90 1.44 1.80
N SER A 93 16.56 1.82 2.91
CA SER A 93 17.07 0.87 3.90
C SER A 93 15.98 0.11 4.64
N THR A 94 14.83 0.72 4.88
CA THR A 94 13.70 0.14 5.62
C THR A 94 12.51 -0.16 4.73
N PHE A 95 12.64 0.06 3.41
CA PHE A 95 11.53 -0.09 2.47
C PHE A 95 11.16 -1.56 2.26
N GLU A 96 9.88 -1.85 2.42
CA GLU A 96 9.28 -3.17 2.26
C GLU A 96 8.06 -3.07 1.34
N TYR A 97 8.03 -3.91 0.31
CA TYR A 97 6.85 -4.11 -0.51
C TYR A 97 5.90 -5.09 0.18
N VAL A 98 4.63 -4.71 0.33
CA VAL A 98 3.62 -5.48 1.08
C VAL A 98 2.67 -6.25 0.16
N GLY A 99 2.56 -5.83 -1.10
CA GLY A 99 1.70 -6.46 -2.09
C GLY A 99 0.63 -5.51 -2.66
N ARG A 100 0.12 -5.84 -3.85
CA ARG A 100 -0.98 -5.12 -4.52
C ARG A 100 -0.73 -3.62 -4.69
N GLY A 101 0.50 -3.24 -5.01
CA GLY A 101 0.91 -1.85 -5.14
C GLY A 101 1.14 -1.13 -3.82
N CYS A 102 1.04 -1.82 -2.68
CA CYS A 102 1.26 -1.28 -1.36
C CYS A 102 2.68 -1.52 -0.87
N ALA A 103 3.28 -0.54 -0.26
CA ALA A 103 4.61 -0.61 0.34
C ALA A 103 4.69 0.30 1.57
N LYS A 104 5.71 0.10 2.37
CA LYS A 104 5.98 0.89 3.58
C LYS A 104 7.47 1.04 3.79
N ASP A 105 7.85 2.02 4.56
CA ASP A 105 9.14 2.11 5.24
C ASP A 105 8.94 2.34 6.75
N ALA A 106 9.99 2.65 7.50
CA ALA A 106 9.90 2.88 8.95
C ALA A 106 8.96 4.06 9.32
N TRP A 107 8.69 4.97 8.39
CA TRP A 107 8.02 6.24 8.66
C TRP A 107 6.76 6.46 7.84
N ASN A 108 6.66 5.82 6.66
CA ASN A 108 5.65 6.13 5.67
C ASN A 108 5.04 4.88 5.07
N SER A 109 3.81 5.01 4.62
CA SER A 109 3.13 4.05 3.76
C SER A 109 2.99 4.60 2.35
N PHE A 110 3.06 3.72 1.36
CA PHE A 110 3.01 4.07 -0.06
C PHE A 110 1.98 3.21 -0.79
N PHE A 111 1.29 3.81 -1.72
CA PHE A 111 0.42 3.11 -2.66
C PHE A 111 0.75 3.55 -4.09
N GLN A 112 1.12 2.58 -4.94
CA GLN A 112 1.52 2.85 -6.32
C GLN A 112 2.54 3.99 -6.44
N GLY A 113 3.62 3.92 -5.64
CA GLY A 113 4.71 4.90 -5.64
C GLY A 113 4.38 6.25 -5.01
N ARG A 114 3.17 6.44 -4.48
CA ARG A 114 2.76 7.69 -3.83
C ARG A 114 2.70 7.52 -2.32
N LYS A 115 3.33 8.44 -1.61
CA LYS A 115 3.24 8.51 -0.15
C LYS A 115 1.78 8.76 0.26
N GLN A 116 1.30 7.96 1.20
CA GLN A 116 -0.02 8.12 1.77
C GLN A 116 0.05 9.06 2.97
N SER A 117 -0.74 10.12 2.93
CA SER A 117 -0.82 11.07 4.04
C SER A 117 -1.60 10.45 5.20
N GLY A 118 -1.05 10.58 6.41
CA GLY A 118 -1.74 10.21 7.64
C GLY A 118 -1.56 8.75 8.09
N ILE A 119 -0.89 7.89 7.31
CA ILE A 119 -0.55 6.53 7.72
C ILE A 119 0.97 6.45 7.87
N THR A 120 1.44 6.20 9.09
CA THR A 120 2.86 5.98 9.36
C THR A 120 3.26 4.55 9.01
N GLY A 121 4.53 4.28 8.71
CA GLY A 121 5.03 2.95 8.37
C GLY A 121 4.97 1.91 9.50
N SER A 122 4.47 2.28 10.67
CA SER A 122 4.23 1.36 11.80
C SER A 122 3.19 0.30 11.45
N PRO A 123 3.30 -0.90 12.01
CA PRO A 123 2.28 -1.93 11.84
C PRO A 123 0.90 -1.38 12.23
N LEU A 124 -0.05 -1.46 11.30
CA LEU A 124 -1.41 -1.02 11.53
C LEU A 124 -2.22 -2.17 12.13
N GLU A 125 -2.71 -1.97 13.35
CA GLU A 125 -3.63 -2.89 14.01
C GLU A 125 -5.07 -2.51 13.67
N THR A 126 -5.81 -3.44 13.09
CA THR A 126 -7.24 -3.26 12.80
C THR A 126 -8.05 -3.50 14.07
N LEU A 127 -8.82 -2.50 14.48
CA LEU A 127 -9.67 -2.56 15.68
C LEU A 127 -11.13 -2.92 15.37
N GLY A 128 -11.49 -3.06 14.09
CA GLY A 128 -12.85 -3.34 13.64
C GLY A 128 -13.67 -2.08 13.32
N ASP A 129 -14.84 -2.24 12.68
CA ASP A 129 -15.79 -1.16 12.30
C ASP A 129 -15.18 0.03 11.53
N GLY A 130 -14.05 -0.20 10.83
CA GLY A 130 -13.32 0.82 10.10
C GLY A 130 -12.28 1.56 10.94
N TYR A 131 -12.14 1.22 12.23
CA TYR A 131 -11.06 1.73 13.07
C TYR A 131 -9.80 0.90 12.93
N ALA A 132 -8.68 1.60 12.92
CA ALA A 132 -7.33 1.04 12.97
C ALA A 132 -6.43 1.96 13.77
N ARG A 133 -5.33 1.45 14.29
CA ARG A 133 -4.30 2.23 14.96
C ARG A 133 -2.91 1.75 14.60
N ASP A 134 -1.97 2.66 14.64
CA ASP A 134 -0.53 2.34 14.75
C ASP A 134 0.00 2.74 16.14
N ASN A 135 1.30 2.78 16.30
CA ASN A 135 1.92 3.15 17.59
C ASN A 135 1.64 4.61 18.01
N TRP A 136 1.21 5.47 17.06
CA TRP A 136 1.18 6.92 17.25
C TRP A 136 -0.19 7.54 17.00
N ALA A 137 -1.01 6.92 16.17
CA ALA A 137 -2.27 7.49 15.71
C ALA A 137 -3.39 6.46 15.61
N VAL A 138 -4.62 6.96 15.70
CA VAL A 138 -5.84 6.21 15.42
C VAL A 138 -6.41 6.69 14.09
N TYR A 139 -6.98 5.77 13.34
CA TYR A 139 -7.55 6.02 12.02
C TYR A 139 -8.99 5.50 11.95
N TYR A 140 -9.82 6.20 11.21
CA TYR A 140 -11.13 5.72 10.80
C TYR A 140 -11.21 5.73 9.27
N ARG A 141 -11.39 4.55 8.66
CA ARG A 141 -11.40 4.37 7.20
C ARG A 141 -10.24 5.08 6.50
N GLY A 142 -9.00 4.87 7.03
CA GLY A 142 -7.77 5.44 6.49
C GLY A 142 -7.52 6.91 6.82
N ARG A 143 -8.44 7.61 7.50
CA ARG A 143 -8.26 9.01 7.91
C ARG A 143 -7.82 9.07 9.37
N LYS A 144 -6.76 9.81 9.63
CA LYS A 144 -6.27 10.04 10.98
C LYS A 144 -7.31 10.78 11.83
N ILE A 145 -7.53 10.30 13.04
CA ILE A 145 -8.38 10.97 14.06
C ILE A 145 -7.46 11.84 14.90
N GLU A 146 -7.57 13.14 14.72
CA GLU A 146 -6.71 14.08 15.43
C GLU A 146 -6.95 14.05 16.95
N GLY A 147 -5.85 13.99 17.71
CA GLY A 147 -5.85 13.98 19.16
C GLY A 147 -6.41 12.72 19.80
N ALA A 148 -6.57 11.62 19.07
CA ALA A 148 -6.90 10.33 19.65
C ALA A 148 -5.64 9.64 20.18
N ALA A 149 -5.71 9.11 21.39
CA ALA A 149 -4.60 8.40 22.03
C ALA A 149 -4.52 6.95 21.54
N ALA A 150 -3.59 6.65 20.62
CA ALA A 150 -3.47 5.33 19.98
C ALA A 150 -3.29 4.18 21.00
N SER A 151 -2.49 4.38 22.04
CA SER A 151 -2.17 3.34 23.02
C SER A 151 -3.36 2.87 23.87
N SER A 152 -4.38 3.71 24.02
CA SER A 152 -5.55 3.46 24.89
C SER A 152 -6.88 3.47 24.14
N PHE A 153 -6.84 3.61 22.82
CA PHE A 153 -8.06 3.66 22.01
C PHE A 153 -8.76 2.30 21.94
N GLN A 154 -10.08 2.33 22.14
CA GLN A 154 -10.94 1.17 22.07
C GLN A 154 -12.07 1.38 21.06
N ASN A 155 -12.30 0.40 20.21
CA ASN A 155 -13.51 0.32 19.39
C ASN A 155 -14.66 -0.21 20.26
N LEU A 156 -15.77 0.52 20.31
CA LEU A 156 -16.97 0.17 21.08
C LEU A 156 -18.04 -0.52 20.21
N GLY A 157 -17.80 -0.65 18.91
CA GLY A 157 -18.80 -1.14 17.97
C GLY A 157 -19.73 -0.05 17.43
N GLY A 158 -20.44 -0.38 16.34
CA GLY A 158 -21.41 0.53 15.72
C GLY A 158 -20.83 1.85 15.18
N GLY A 159 -19.51 1.90 14.97
CA GLY A 159 -18.80 3.10 14.54
C GLY A 159 -18.40 4.05 15.67
N TYR A 160 -18.55 3.64 16.93
CA TYR A 160 -18.07 4.37 18.10
C TYR A 160 -16.69 3.88 18.53
N GLY A 161 -15.84 4.84 18.90
CA GLY A 161 -14.54 4.57 19.51
C GLY A 161 -14.28 5.54 20.66
N LYS A 162 -13.43 5.16 21.60
CA LYS A 162 -13.05 6.02 22.72
C LYS A 162 -11.59 5.86 23.11
N ASP A 163 -11.07 6.91 23.68
CA ASP A 163 -9.88 6.89 24.53
C ASP A 163 -10.22 7.50 25.90
N PRO A 164 -9.26 7.69 26.83
CA PRO A 164 -9.53 8.28 28.15
C PRO A 164 -10.07 9.72 28.10
N TRP A 165 -9.90 10.42 26.97
CA TRP A 165 -10.17 11.86 26.87
C TRP A 165 -11.40 12.17 26.03
N LYS A 166 -11.76 11.30 25.09
CA LYS A 166 -12.85 11.55 24.17
C LYS A 166 -13.53 10.28 23.65
N VAL A 167 -14.76 10.47 23.22
CA VAL A 167 -15.53 9.51 22.42
C VAL A 167 -15.67 10.06 21.03
N VAL A 168 -15.48 9.25 20.01
CA VAL A 168 -15.64 9.60 18.62
C VAL A 168 -16.66 8.71 17.94
N TYR A 169 -17.38 9.25 16.98
CA TYR A 169 -18.32 8.52 16.13
C TYR A 169 -17.89 8.68 14.67
N ARG A 170 -17.48 7.56 14.07
CA ARG A 170 -17.01 7.51 12.68
C ARG A 170 -15.83 8.46 12.38
N GLY A 171 -14.96 8.67 13.36
CA GLY A 171 -13.72 9.44 13.23
C GLY A 171 -13.81 10.90 13.55
#